data_18bd45fdc71b47b619b45aa7846ca3c3
#
_entry.id   18bd45fdc71b47b619b45aa7846ca3c3
#
_cell.length_a   1.000
_cell.length_b   1.000
_cell.length_c   1.000
_cell.angle_alpha   90.00
_cell.angle_beta   90.00
_cell.angle_gamma   90.00
#
_symmetry.space_group_name_H-M   'P 1'
#
loop_
_entity.id
_entity.type
_entity.pdbx_description
1 polymer ?
#
loop_
_entity_poly.entity_id
_entity_poly.type
_entity_poly.pdbx_seq_one_letter_code
_entity_poly.pdbx_strand_id
1 'polypeptide(L)'
;MKKLFTLFTMMLVFATGAWAEDITIDFSTKGYTNAQEIASVEQGGITLTLDKGANSYAPKYYTTGTAIRCYGGNTITASVSGKNITQIVFTFASGEGTNAITAEPGSFETNTWTGNASSVTFTIGGTTGHRRIQKMVFTVAASGDTRQATTIELGGGYKTKFTYGPDGDGVNLPTATVKAGDTEVTGATVTWTAEKVSGHDALTPTISGNKINIPNHSYGKLNVTASYAGDATTYQPSTKSYTIDVYKGRMNIAEILEDFENKGEEDWSAGIPTSLWMVEDYGGGMLFVSNPTVTYVNGSYTYIKDDYNNNLLLFGSGLGFQKGDVITSDQGGGEYVPIYGDLKTYNGLLELAVTQNNFQVYSSGATVTPETITPMFLSTSMNAYLKIEDAVYKSADGRNLTFTADETDFIVRQNWTNVAIDGLEVGATYTLEGMGAVYNTTPQLYLISFEKTADATAIKNIDADAANANAPIYNLAGQQVTDSYKGVVIQNGKKRLNK
;
A
#
# COMPACT_ATOMS: atom_id res chain seq x y z
N MET A 1 -4.79 -10.79 36.98
CA MET A 1 -5.02 -9.43 37.52
C MET A 1 -5.91 -8.70 36.51
N LYS A 2 -7.13 -8.37 36.89
CA LYS A 2 -8.11 -7.72 36.01
C LYS A 2 -7.73 -6.24 35.83
N LYS A 3 -7.42 -5.81 34.61
CA LYS A 3 -7.21 -4.39 34.32
C LYS A 3 -8.58 -3.71 34.25
N LEU A 4 -8.80 -2.80 35.17
CA LEU A 4 -9.97 -1.95 35.27
C LEU A 4 -9.87 -0.86 34.21
N PHE A 5 -10.72 -0.94 33.18
CA PHE A 5 -10.88 0.15 32.21
C PHE A 5 -11.71 1.25 32.87
N THR A 6 -11.07 2.38 33.18
CA THR A 6 -11.77 3.57 33.66
C THR A 6 -12.35 4.30 32.44
N LEU A 7 -13.63 4.08 32.22
CA LEU A 7 -14.44 4.84 31.26
C LEU A 7 -14.60 6.27 31.81
N PHE A 8 -13.90 7.24 31.21
CA PHE A 8 -14.07 8.66 31.54
C PHE A 8 -15.35 9.16 30.84
N THR A 9 -16.48 9.02 31.53
CA THR A 9 -17.76 9.58 31.07
C THR A 9 -17.72 11.07 31.34
N MET A 10 -17.47 11.88 30.34
CA MET A 10 -17.62 13.33 30.41
C MET A 10 -19.11 13.66 30.48
N MET A 11 -19.58 13.92 31.70
CA MET A 11 -20.96 14.30 31.97
C MET A 11 -21.16 15.76 31.51
N LEU A 12 -21.70 15.92 30.31
CA LEU A 12 -22.11 17.23 29.79
C LEU A 12 -23.42 17.61 30.49
N VAL A 13 -23.41 18.70 31.28
CA VAL A 13 -24.59 19.26 31.92
C VAL A 13 -25.49 19.88 30.84
N PHE A 14 -26.63 19.25 30.62
CA PHE A 14 -27.64 19.75 29.67
C PHE A 14 -28.42 20.93 30.28
N ALA A 15 -28.27 22.10 29.68
CA ALA A 15 -29.27 23.15 29.79
C ALA A 15 -30.42 22.80 28.82
N THR A 16 -31.67 22.82 29.29
CA THR A 16 -32.87 22.45 28.54
C THR A 16 -33.27 23.50 27.49
N GLY A 17 -32.52 23.57 26.40
CA GLY A 17 -32.92 24.23 25.16
C GLY A 17 -32.88 23.18 24.04
N ALA A 18 -33.65 23.36 22.96
CA ALA A 18 -33.70 22.43 21.83
C ALA A 18 -32.32 22.34 21.14
N TRP A 19 -31.45 21.48 21.68
CA TRP A 19 -30.07 21.27 21.20
C TRP A 19 -30.07 20.37 19.97
N ALA A 20 -29.18 20.68 19.03
CA ALA A 20 -28.84 19.73 18.00
C ALA A 20 -28.15 18.52 18.64
N GLU A 21 -28.47 17.34 18.16
CA GLU A 21 -27.93 16.05 18.60
C GLU A 21 -27.12 15.47 17.46
N ASP A 22 -25.91 15.02 17.76
CA ASP A 22 -25.09 14.29 16.79
C ASP A 22 -25.31 12.78 16.93
N ILE A 23 -25.73 12.15 15.84
CA ILE A 23 -25.98 10.72 15.75
C ILE A 23 -24.97 10.12 14.78
N THR A 24 -24.15 9.19 15.25
CA THR A 24 -23.14 8.54 14.43
C THR A 24 -23.57 7.15 13.99
N ILE A 25 -23.54 6.88 12.69
CA ILE A 25 -23.67 5.54 12.12
C ILE A 25 -22.27 5.15 11.58
N ASP A 26 -21.60 4.26 12.29
CA ASP A 26 -20.30 3.71 11.91
C ASP A 26 -20.49 2.27 11.46
N PHE A 27 -20.26 2.02 10.16
CA PHE A 27 -20.46 0.71 9.56
C PHE A 27 -19.35 -0.28 9.96
N SER A 28 -18.17 0.22 10.39
CA SER A 28 -17.06 -0.62 10.84
C SER A 28 -17.37 -1.39 12.13
N THR A 29 -18.31 -0.89 12.92
CA THR A 29 -18.70 -1.45 14.23
C THR A 29 -19.96 -2.34 14.20
N LYS A 30 -20.59 -2.48 13.02
CA LYS A 30 -21.88 -3.17 12.90
C LYS A 30 -21.79 -4.71 12.83
N GLY A 31 -20.59 -5.27 12.72
CA GLY A 31 -20.39 -6.72 12.68
C GLY A 31 -20.86 -7.38 11.38
N TYR A 32 -20.97 -6.63 10.28
CA TYR A 32 -21.37 -7.15 8.98
C TYR A 32 -20.33 -8.12 8.39
N THR A 33 -20.81 -9.10 7.63
CA THR A 33 -19.95 -10.05 6.91
C THR A 33 -19.51 -9.48 5.55
N ASN A 34 -18.41 -10.00 5.01
CA ASN A 34 -17.91 -9.55 3.70
C ASN A 34 -18.91 -9.80 2.58
N ALA A 35 -19.11 -8.80 1.72
CA ALA A 35 -20.06 -8.76 0.61
C ALA A 35 -21.56 -8.84 1.03
N GLN A 36 -21.86 -8.61 2.30
CA GLN A 36 -23.24 -8.53 2.79
C GLN A 36 -23.96 -7.34 2.17
N GLU A 37 -25.14 -7.56 1.59
CA GLU A 37 -26.03 -6.48 1.14
C GLU A 37 -26.65 -5.78 2.34
N ILE A 38 -26.64 -4.45 2.31
CA ILE A 38 -27.21 -3.62 3.36
C ILE A 38 -28.34 -2.78 2.75
N ALA A 39 -29.57 -3.13 3.09
CA ALA A 39 -30.74 -2.40 2.61
C ALA A 39 -31.18 -1.28 3.58
N SER A 40 -30.97 -1.46 4.88
CA SER A 40 -31.36 -0.46 5.88
C SER A 40 -30.49 -0.54 7.13
N VAL A 41 -30.30 0.62 7.79
CA VAL A 41 -29.65 0.74 9.09
C VAL A 41 -30.42 1.75 9.93
N GLU A 42 -30.71 1.39 11.18
CA GLU A 42 -31.37 2.29 12.14
C GLU A 42 -30.45 2.55 13.32
N GLN A 43 -30.29 3.82 13.69
CA GLN A 43 -29.55 4.23 14.89
C GLN A 43 -29.94 5.63 15.34
N GLY A 44 -30.21 5.80 16.64
CA GLY A 44 -30.52 7.12 17.22
C GLY A 44 -31.74 7.82 16.64
N GLY A 45 -32.70 7.07 16.07
CA GLY A 45 -33.87 7.62 15.37
C GLY A 45 -33.63 8.01 13.91
N ILE A 46 -32.39 7.86 13.41
CA ILE A 46 -32.08 7.95 11.99
C ILE A 46 -32.33 6.59 11.35
N THR A 47 -33.06 6.59 10.24
CA THR A 47 -33.20 5.44 9.34
C THR A 47 -32.45 5.74 8.04
N LEU A 48 -31.45 4.92 7.72
CA LEU A 48 -30.81 4.88 6.41
C LEU A 48 -31.44 3.79 5.58
N THR A 49 -31.89 4.11 4.38
CA THR A 49 -32.29 3.16 3.35
C THR A 49 -31.26 3.21 2.23
N LEU A 50 -30.67 2.06 1.91
CA LEU A 50 -29.69 1.92 0.85
C LEU A 50 -30.29 1.10 -0.28
N ASP A 51 -30.37 1.67 -1.45
CA ASP A 51 -31.01 1.05 -2.60
C ASP A 51 -30.07 1.00 -3.81
N LYS A 52 -30.27 0.00 -4.66
CA LYS A 52 -29.50 -0.16 -5.90
C LYS A 52 -29.74 0.99 -6.88
N GLY A 53 -30.84 1.71 -6.77
CA GLY A 53 -31.21 2.79 -7.68
C GLY A 53 -31.15 2.33 -9.14
N ALA A 54 -30.39 3.05 -9.96
CA ALA A 54 -30.20 2.74 -11.37
C ALA A 54 -29.11 1.65 -11.63
N ASN A 55 -28.43 1.12 -10.60
CA ASN A 55 -27.41 0.09 -10.76
C ASN A 55 -28.00 -1.33 -10.66
N SER A 56 -27.29 -2.32 -11.23
CA SER A 56 -27.64 -3.73 -11.10
C SER A 56 -27.26 -4.32 -9.73
N TYR A 57 -26.29 -3.68 -9.04
CA TYR A 57 -25.76 -4.13 -7.74
C TYR A 57 -26.27 -3.24 -6.63
N ALA A 58 -26.80 -3.85 -5.58
CA ALA A 58 -27.14 -3.15 -4.33
C ALA A 58 -25.88 -2.78 -3.54
N PRO A 59 -25.96 -1.79 -2.63
CA PRO A 59 -24.89 -1.48 -1.71
C PRO A 59 -24.49 -2.67 -0.86
N LYS A 60 -23.16 -2.93 -0.72
CA LYS A 60 -22.62 -4.07 0.03
C LYS A 60 -21.52 -3.62 0.99
N TYR A 61 -21.52 -4.25 2.16
CA TYR A 61 -20.41 -4.09 3.10
C TYR A 61 -19.20 -4.94 2.68
N TYR A 62 -18.01 -4.38 2.81
CA TYR A 62 -16.76 -5.10 2.58
C TYR A 62 -15.82 -4.94 3.78
N THR A 63 -15.28 -6.05 4.27
CA THR A 63 -14.31 -6.06 5.37
C THR A 63 -13.01 -5.36 5.00
N THR A 64 -12.63 -5.38 3.72
CA THR A 64 -11.55 -4.55 3.19
C THR A 64 -11.98 -3.07 3.22
N GLY A 65 -11.40 -2.29 4.14
CA GLY A 65 -11.74 -0.89 4.39
C GLY A 65 -12.95 -0.71 5.31
N THR A 66 -13.55 -1.78 5.87
CA THR A 66 -14.65 -1.77 6.86
C THR A 66 -15.77 -0.78 6.51
N ALA A 67 -16.23 -0.80 5.25
CA ALA A 67 -17.09 0.21 4.68
C ALA A 67 -18.18 -0.38 3.77
N ILE A 68 -19.26 0.36 3.58
CA ILE A 68 -20.26 0.06 2.55
C ILE A 68 -19.75 0.62 1.21
N ARG A 69 -19.70 -0.26 0.21
CA ARG A 69 -19.46 0.13 -1.18
C ARG A 69 -20.79 0.43 -1.84
N CYS A 70 -21.02 1.69 -2.20
CA CYS A 70 -22.12 2.15 -2.99
C CYS A 70 -21.65 2.38 -4.42
N TYR A 71 -22.24 1.70 -5.39
CA TYR A 71 -21.87 1.75 -6.81
C TYR A 71 -22.50 2.96 -7.51
N GLY A 72 -21.93 3.36 -8.65
CA GLY A 72 -22.52 4.42 -9.48
C GLY A 72 -23.99 4.10 -9.82
N GLY A 73 -24.89 5.04 -9.53
CA GLY A 73 -26.34 4.87 -9.64
C GLY A 73 -27.06 4.37 -8.38
N ASN A 74 -26.34 3.98 -7.31
CA ASN A 74 -26.98 3.65 -6.03
C ASN A 74 -27.48 4.90 -5.32
N THR A 75 -28.47 4.72 -4.43
CA THR A 75 -29.01 5.79 -3.59
C THR A 75 -28.89 5.44 -2.11
N ILE A 76 -28.76 6.48 -1.28
CA ILE A 76 -28.79 6.40 0.18
C ILE A 76 -29.80 7.45 0.63
N THR A 77 -30.90 7.03 1.27
CA THR A 77 -31.88 7.93 1.84
C THR A 77 -31.76 7.92 3.35
N ALA A 78 -31.46 9.07 3.93
CA ALA A 78 -31.49 9.29 5.37
C ALA A 78 -32.78 9.96 5.77
N SER A 79 -33.44 9.47 6.81
CA SER A 79 -34.68 10.07 7.34
C SER A 79 -34.69 10.06 8.86
N VAL A 80 -35.43 11.04 9.45
CA VAL A 80 -35.65 11.16 10.89
C VAL A 80 -37.10 11.54 11.16
N SER A 81 -37.70 11.00 12.22
CA SER A 81 -39.07 11.34 12.60
C SER A 81 -39.09 12.45 13.65
N GLY A 82 -39.97 13.46 13.48
CA GLY A 82 -40.17 14.54 14.46
C GLY A 82 -39.03 15.52 14.63
N LYS A 83 -37.98 15.39 13.82
CA LYS A 83 -36.80 16.25 13.76
C LYS A 83 -36.46 16.57 12.31
N ASN A 84 -35.53 17.49 12.11
CA ASN A 84 -34.89 17.71 10.82
C ASN A 84 -33.39 17.40 10.92
N ILE A 85 -32.82 16.83 9.87
CA ILE A 85 -31.38 16.71 9.67
C ILE A 85 -30.88 18.05 9.15
N THR A 86 -29.87 18.61 9.77
CA THR A 86 -29.28 19.91 9.37
C THR A 86 -27.91 19.73 8.72
N GLN A 87 -27.19 18.65 9.08
CA GLN A 87 -25.92 18.31 8.46
C GLN A 87 -25.70 16.79 8.49
N ILE A 88 -24.96 16.28 7.48
CA ILE A 88 -24.44 14.92 7.47
C ILE A 88 -22.98 14.95 6.99
N VAL A 89 -22.07 14.43 7.82
CA VAL A 89 -20.65 14.32 7.49
C VAL A 89 -20.32 12.86 7.16
N PHE A 90 -19.77 12.63 5.96
CA PHE A 90 -19.33 11.31 5.50
C PHE A 90 -17.87 11.12 5.79
N THR A 91 -17.51 9.95 6.29
CA THR A 91 -16.14 9.46 6.33
C THR A 91 -15.99 8.36 5.28
N PHE A 92 -15.06 8.54 4.35
CA PHE A 92 -14.77 7.57 3.31
C PHE A 92 -13.60 6.67 3.71
N ALA A 93 -13.69 5.40 3.36
CA ALA A 93 -12.61 4.44 3.61
C ALA A 93 -11.57 4.46 2.49
N SER A 94 -10.40 3.87 2.74
CA SER A 94 -9.35 3.70 1.73
C SER A 94 -9.90 3.03 0.46
N GLY A 95 -9.46 3.50 -0.70
CA GLY A 95 -9.98 3.05 -2.00
C GLY A 95 -11.43 3.47 -2.25
N GLU A 96 -11.81 4.64 -1.76
CA GLU A 96 -13.18 5.17 -1.75
C GLU A 96 -13.83 5.36 -3.13
N GLY A 97 -13.02 5.44 -4.19
CA GLY A 97 -13.49 5.82 -5.52
C GLY A 97 -13.71 7.35 -5.63
N THR A 98 -14.03 7.80 -6.86
CA THR A 98 -14.13 9.23 -7.20
C THR A 98 -15.50 9.66 -7.72
N ASN A 99 -16.52 8.78 -7.67
CA ASN A 99 -17.85 9.12 -8.13
C ASN A 99 -18.41 10.33 -7.37
N ALA A 100 -18.95 11.29 -8.09
CA ALA A 100 -19.63 12.44 -7.48
C ALA A 100 -20.82 11.95 -6.63
N ILE A 101 -21.13 12.66 -5.55
CA ILE A 101 -22.34 12.46 -4.77
C ILE A 101 -23.20 13.70 -4.92
N THR A 102 -24.46 13.52 -5.29
CA THR A 102 -25.47 14.59 -5.28
C THR A 102 -26.49 14.31 -4.18
N ALA A 103 -27.11 15.35 -3.67
CA ALA A 103 -28.11 15.24 -2.60
C ALA A 103 -29.36 16.06 -2.92
N GLU A 104 -30.53 15.55 -2.54
CA GLU A 104 -31.79 16.25 -2.68
C GLU A 104 -32.68 15.93 -1.46
N PRO A 105 -33.17 16.96 -0.73
CA PRO A 105 -32.85 18.38 -0.83
C PRO A 105 -31.49 18.75 -0.22
N GLY A 106 -31.06 19.99 -0.37
CA GLY A 106 -29.83 20.51 0.20
C GLY A 106 -28.63 20.41 -0.74
N SER A 107 -27.44 20.63 -0.20
CA SER A 107 -26.17 20.59 -0.96
C SER A 107 -25.19 19.62 -0.35
N PHE A 108 -24.39 18.96 -1.20
CA PHE A 108 -23.30 18.08 -0.80
C PHE A 108 -21.99 18.56 -1.40
N GLU A 109 -21.05 18.93 -0.54
CA GLU A 109 -19.73 19.40 -0.94
C GLU A 109 -18.63 18.66 -0.19
N THR A 110 -17.59 18.25 -0.90
CA THR A 110 -16.46 17.48 -0.37
C THR A 110 -16.91 16.16 0.28
N ASN A 111 -17.32 16.20 1.55
CA ASN A 111 -17.81 15.06 2.32
C ASN A 111 -18.98 15.45 3.25
N THR A 112 -19.54 16.64 3.07
CA THR A 112 -20.55 17.20 3.99
C THR A 112 -21.79 17.58 3.22
N TRP A 113 -22.94 17.10 3.68
CA TRP A 113 -24.25 17.60 3.29
C TRP A 113 -24.71 18.66 4.28
N THR A 114 -25.28 19.73 3.77
CA THR A 114 -25.97 20.76 4.56
C THR A 114 -27.37 21.00 4.02
N GLY A 115 -28.32 21.17 4.93
CA GLY A 115 -29.72 21.40 4.59
C GLY A 115 -30.57 21.58 5.84
N ASN A 116 -31.88 21.42 5.68
CA ASN A 116 -32.85 21.39 6.79
C ASN A 116 -34.05 20.54 6.32
N ALA A 117 -33.99 19.22 6.51
CA ALA A 117 -35.01 18.32 6.01
C ALA A 117 -35.18 17.11 6.90
N SER A 118 -36.41 16.60 7.01
CA SER A 118 -36.68 15.33 7.69
C SER A 118 -36.22 14.09 6.90
N SER A 119 -35.90 14.29 5.61
CA SER A 119 -35.36 13.25 4.74
C SER A 119 -34.49 13.86 3.65
N VAL A 120 -33.37 13.19 3.32
CA VAL A 120 -32.48 13.55 2.21
C VAL A 120 -32.02 12.30 1.49
N THR A 121 -32.00 12.35 0.15
CA THR A 121 -31.53 11.25 -0.69
C THR A 121 -30.22 11.64 -1.38
N PHE A 122 -29.20 10.83 -1.19
CA PHE A 122 -27.92 10.92 -1.90
C PHE A 122 -27.91 9.97 -3.08
N THR A 123 -27.41 10.42 -4.22
CA THR A 123 -27.20 9.59 -5.41
C THR A 123 -25.72 9.54 -5.73
N ILE A 124 -25.19 8.32 -5.85
CA ILE A 124 -23.81 8.11 -6.32
C ILE A 124 -23.79 8.25 -7.85
N GLY A 125 -23.12 9.25 -8.34
CA GLY A 125 -23.06 9.57 -9.77
C GLY A 125 -22.34 8.51 -10.61
N GLY A 126 -22.55 8.58 -11.94
CA GLY A 126 -21.96 7.66 -12.91
C GLY A 126 -22.69 6.31 -12.99
N THR A 127 -22.30 5.53 -14.01
CA THR A 127 -22.83 4.17 -14.26
C THR A 127 -21.84 3.07 -13.86
N THR A 128 -20.59 3.45 -13.63
CA THR A 128 -19.49 2.59 -13.16
C THR A 128 -18.80 3.25 -11.96
N GLY A 129 -17.83 2.54 -11.34
CA GLY A 129 -17.15 3.06 -10.16
C GLY A 129 -17.99 2.91 -8.88
N HIS A 130 -17.56 3.56 -7.82
CA HIS A 130 -18.19 3.45 -6.50
C HIS A 130 -17.71 4.54 -5.54
N ARG A 131 -18.36 4.62 -4.36
CA ARG A 131 -17.87 5.27 -3.15
C ARG A 131 -17.86 4.26 -2.01
N ARG A 132 -16.85 4.33 -1.12
CA ARG A 132 -16.77 3.50 0.09
C ARG A 132 -17.02 4.38 1.31
N ILE A 133 -18.17 4.21 1.94
CA ILE A 133 -18.61 5.00 3.08
C ILE A 133 -18.42 4.16 4.35
N GLN A 134 -17.56 4.63 5.25
CA GLN A 134 -17.27 3.94 6.51
C GLN A 134 -18.16 4.47 7.64
N LYS A 135 -18.38 5.79 7.70
CA LYS A 135 -19.12 6.43 8.79
C LYS A 135 -19.94 7.60 8.27
N MET A 136 -21.09 7.83 8.87
CA MET A 136 -21.91 9.03 8.67
C MET A 136 -22.27 9.62 10.04
N VAL A 137 -22.03 10.92 10.22
CA VAL A 137 -22.42 11.68 11.41
C VAL A 137 -23.55 12.62 11.03
N PHE A 138 -24.67 12.53 11.73
CA PHE A 138 -25.89 13.29 11.49
C PHE A 138 -26.05 14.32 12.60
N THR A 139 -26.20 15.59 12.25
CA THR A 139 -26.64 16.63 13.17
C THR A 139 -28.14 16.83 12.96
N VAL A 140 -28.96 16.59 14.01
CA VAL A 140 -30.41 16.72 13.96
C VAL A 140 -30.91 17.81 14.92
N ALA A 141 -31.92 18.56 14.48
CA ALA A 141 -32.59 19.61 15.26
C ALA A 141 -34.09 19.35 15.33
N ALA A 142 -34.79 19.96 16.31
CA ALA A 142 -36.25 19.85 16.43
C ALA A 142 -36.94 20.31 15.13
N SER A 143 -37.95 19.57 14.68
CA SER A 143 -38.79 20.01 13.57
C SER A 143 -39.49 21.33 13.91
N GLY A 144 -39.28 22.33 13.08
CA GLY A 144 -39.75 23.70 13.37
C GLY A 144 -38.67 24.62 13.92
N ASP A 145 -37.39 24.20 13.97
CA ASP A 145 -36.27 25.10 14.29
C ASP A 145 -36.22 26.26 13.29
N THR A 146 -36.50 27.45 13.73
CA THR A 146 -36.53 28.69 12.94
C THR A 146 -35.17 29.39 12.93
N ARG A 147 -34.18 28.88 13.65
CA ARG A 147 -32.83 29.43 13.67
C ARG A 147 -32.21 29.35 12.28
N GLN A 148 -31.37 30.34 11.97
CA GLN A 148 -30.70 30.43 10.70
C GLN A 148 -29.62 29.34 10.59
N ALA A 149 -29.63 28.58 9.51
CA ALA A 149 -28.60 27.58 9.23
C ALA A 149 -27.22 28.25 9.12
N THR A 150 -26.17 27.56 9.63
CA THR A 150 -24.79 28.02 9.54
C THR A 150 -23.91 27.01 8.81
N THR A 151 -22.78 27.54 8.32
CA THR A 151 -21.69 26.75 7.75
C THR A 151 -20.36 27.17 8.36
N ILE A 152 -19.37 26.30 8.36
CA ILE A 152 -17.99 26.61 8.75
C ILE A 152 -17.11 26.61 7.50
N GLU A 153 -16.43 27.72 7.26
CA GLU A 153 -15.38 27.82 6.27
C GLU A 153 -14.02 27.71 6.96
N LEU A 154 -13.15 26.86 6.41
CA LEU A 154 -11.78 26.73 6.90
C LEU A 154 -10.85 27.61 6.07
N GLY A 155 -9.97 28.34 6.74
CA GLY A 155 -8.93 29.14 6.09
C GLY A 155 -7.97 28.23 5.30
N GLY A 156 -7.43 28.77 4.19
CA GLY A 156 -6.53 28.02 3.32
C GLY A 156 -5.18 27.68 3.97
N GLY A 157 -4.46 26.75 3.34
CA GLY A 157 -3.07 26.42 3.70
C GLY A 157 -2.89 25.47 4.89
N TYR A 158 -3.96 24.82 5.37
CA TYR A 158 -3.82 23.79 6.39
C TYR A 158 -3.24 22.49 5.81
N LYS A 159 -2.44 21.79 6.63
CA LYS A 159 -1.80 20.55 6.19
C LYS A 159 -2.79 19.40 6.18
N THR A 160 -2.75 18.62 5.09
CA THR A 160 -3.49 17.36 4.93
C THR A 160 -2.55 16.14 4.98
N LYS A 161 -1.24 16.37 5.06
CA LYS A 161 -0.19 15.37 5.24
C LYS A 161 0.74 15.81 6.36
N PHE A 162 1.20 14.86 7.12
CA PHE A 162 2.09 15.09 8.25
C PHE A 162 3.07 13.95 8.46
N THR A 163 4.33 14.30 8.73
CA THR A 163 5.35 13.36 9.18
C THR A 163 6.02 13.96 10.41
N TYR A 164 6.03 13.21 11.52
CA TYR A 164 6.68 13.64 12.75
C TYR A 164 8.19 13.87 12.53
N GLY A 165 8.73 14.91 13.11
CA GLY A 165 10.11 15.33 12.92
C GLY A 165 10.24 16.35 11.80
N PRO A 166 10.27 15.98 10.52
CA PRO A 166 10.36 16.92 9.39
C PRO A 166 9.29 18.00 9.38
N ASP A 167 8.05 17.65 9.76
CA ASP A 167 6.93 18.59 9.87
C ASP A 167 6.77 19.16 11.30
N GLY A 168 7.69 18.84 12.22
CA GLY A 168 7.58 19.18 13.65
C GLY A 168 6.88 18.08 14.44
N ASP A 169 6.23 18.46 15.55
CA ASP A 169 5.54 17.58 16.50
C ASP A 169 4.00 17.64 16.37
N GLY A 170 3.50 18.37 15.39
CA GLY A 170 2.07 18.50 15.16
C GLY A 170 1.69 19.51 14.09
N VAL A 171 0.40 19.69 13.91
CA VAL A 171 -0.20 20.49 12.85
C VAL A 171 -1.01 21.64 13.44
N ASN A 172 -0.80 22.85 12.94
CA ASN A 172 -1.64 23.98 13.33
C ASN A 172 -3.06 23.81 12.75
N LEU A 173 -4.06 24.08 13.59
CA LEU A 173 -5.44 24.15 13.15
C LEU A 173 -5.62 25.33 12.19
N PRO A 174 -6.42 25.21 11.12
CA PRO A 174 -6.78 26.32 10.28
C PRO A 174 -7.64 27.33 11.06
N THR A 175 -7.72 28.55 10.56
CA THR A 175 -8.79 29.47 10.98
C THR A 175 -10.13 28.88 10.57
N ALA A 176 -11.15 29.08 11.40
CA ALA A 176 -12.52 28.66 11.09
C ALA A 176 -13.45 29.85 11.22
N THR A 177 -14.19 30.14 10.15
CA THR A 177 -15.18 31.21 10.12
C THR A 177 -16.57 30.59 10.00
N VAL A 178 -17.45 30.95 10.95
CA VAL A 178 -18.85 30.52 10.92
C VAL A 178 -19.65 31.55 10.11
N LYS A 179 -20.43 31.07 9.14
CA LYS A 179 -21.30 31.95 8.32
C LYS A 179 -22.74 31.48 8.36
N ALA A 180 -23.65 32.47 8.31
CA ALA A 180 -25.07 32.26 8.09
C ALA A 180 -25.42 32.85 6.72
N GLY A 181 -25.58 31.99 5.70
CA GLY A 181 -25.51 32.42 4.31
C GLY A 181 -24.14 33.03 4.00
N ASP A 182 -24.10 34.23 3.44
CA ASP A 182 -22.84 34.94 3.13
C ASP A 182 -22.31 35.80 4.28
N THR A 183 -23.02 35.86 5.41
CA THR A 183 -22.68 36.75 6.53
C THR A 183 -21.94 36.01 7.63
N GLU A 184 -20.81 36.55 8.09
CA GLU A 184 -20.05 35.98 9.20
C GLU A 184 -20.84 36.14 10.52
N VAL A 185 -20.86 35.06 11.30
CA VAL A 185 -21.46 35.04 12.65
C VAL A 185 -20.46 35.61 13.64
N THR A 186 -20.62 36.88 13.99
CA THR A 186 -19.72 37.57 14.90
C THR A 186 -19.71 36.93 16.29
N GLY A 187 -18.51 36.65 16.83
CA GLY A 187 -18.36 36.07 18.18
C GLY A 187 -18.63 34.56 18.25
N ALA A 188 -18.80 33.88 17.10
CA ALA A 188 -18.93 32.44 17.08
C ALA A 188 -17.69 31.76 17.68
N THR A 189 -17.91 30.79 18.58
CA THR A 189 -16.85 29.97 19.16
C THR A 189 -16.84 28.62 18.48
N VAL A 190 -15.71 28.28 17.83
CA VAL A 190 -15.50 26.97 17.21
C VAL A 190 -14.66 26.10 18.12
N THR A 191 -15.13 24.91 18.35
CA THR A 191 -14.39 23.85 19.06
C THR A 191 -13.81 22.85 18.06
N TRP A 192 -12.69 22.23 18.41
CA TRP A 192 -11.99 21.30 17.54
C TRP A 192 -11.83 19.92 18.17
N THR A 193 -12.01 18.90 17.38
CA THR A 193 -11.66 17.50 17.73
C THR A 193 -10.77 16.90 16.66
N ALA A 194 -9.89 16.00 17.08
CA ALA A 194 -9.08 15.20 16.18
C ALA A 194 -9.17 13.75 16.63
N GLU A 195 -9.57 12.86 15.72
CA GLU A 195 -9.81 11.45 16.01
C GLU A 195 -9.08 10.56 15.01
N LYS A 196 -8.52 9.45 15.50
CA LYS A 196 -7.96 8.41 14.63
C LYS A 196 -9.08 7.74 13.83
N VAL A 197 -8.93 7.72 12.51
CA VAL A 197 -9.80 6.96 11.59
C VAL A 197 -9.22 5.58 11.35
N SER A 198 -7.92 5.50 11.13
CA SER A 198 -7.20 4.24 10.85
C SER A 198 -5.72 4.40 11.18
N GLY A 199 -4.98 3.28 11.23
CA GLY A 199 -3.55 3.27 11.40
C GLY A 199 -3.12 2.76 12.78
N HIS A 200 -1.88 3.03 13.14
CA HIS A 200 -1.21 2.50 14.34
C HIS A 200 -1.90 2.89 15.65
N ASP A 201 -1.86 2.02 16.65
CA ASP A 201 -2.53 2.26 17.94
C ASP A 201 -1.95 3.44 18.71
N ALA A 202 -0.67 3.75 18.51
CA ALA A 202 -0.05 4.93 19.09
C ALA A 202 -0.56 6.26 18.50
N LEU A 203 -1.32 6.26 17.41
CA LEU A 203 -1.90 7.47 16.82
C LEU A 203 -3.05 7.98 17.70
N THR A 204 -2.71 8.68 18.77
CA THR A 204 -3.63 9.27 19.74
C THR A 204 -3.45 10.79 19.74
N PRO A 205 -4.07 11.51 18.79
CA PRO A 205 -3.88 12.96 18.68
C PRO A 205 -4.49 13.68 19.88
N THR A 206 -3.86 14.79 20.26
CA THR A 206 -4.42 15.71 21.26
C THR A 206 -4.41 17.14 20.73
N ILE A 207 -5.37 17.96 21.16
CA ILE A 207 -5.41 19.37 20.79
C ILE A 207 -5.02 20.21 21.97
N SER A 208 -4.06 21.12 21.78
CA SER A 208 -3.63 22.11 22.77
C SER A 208 -3.49 23.47 22.10
N GLY A 209 -4.30 24.43 22.55
CA GLY A 209 -4.39 25.74 21.91
C GLY A 209 -4.81 25.61 20.45
N ASN A 210 -4.00 26.12 19.54
CA ASN A 210 -4.25 26.09 18.08
C ASN A 210 -3.47 24.96 17.38
N LYS A 211 -3.11 23.87 18.08
CA LYS A 211 -2.27 22.82 17.53
C LYS A 211 -2.81 21.42 17.82
N ILE A 212 -2.80 20.56 16.82
CA ILE A 212 -2.98 19.12 16.95
C ILE A 212 -1.60 18.54 17.21
N ASN A 213 -1.36 17.97 18.38
CA ASN A 213 -0.15 17.23 18.70
C ASN A 213 -0.31 15.78 18.22
N ILE A 214 0.65 15.31 17.47
CA ILE A 214 0.66 13.96 16.89
C ILE A 214 1.82 13.20 17.52
N PRO A 215 1.58 12.03 18.13
CA PRO A 215 2.64 11.25 18.78
C PRO A 215 3.69 10.79 17.78
N ASN A 216 4.96 10.76 18.22
CA ASN A 216 6.07 10.19 17.45
C ASN A 216 5.83 8.70 17.14
N HIS A 217 6.41 8.21 16.07
CA HIS A 217 6.28 6.83 15.56
C HIS A 217 4.83 6.38 15.28
N SER A 218 3.89 7.31 15.19
CA SER A 218 2.52 7.01 14.78
C SER A 218 2.32 7.24 13.28
N TYR A 219 1.38 6.52 12.71
CA TYR A 219 0.97 6.67 11.31
C TYR A 219 -0.49 6.29 11.14
N GLY A 220 -1.10 6.77 10.06
CA GLY A 220 -2.50 6.47 9.74
C GLY A 220 -3.25 7.69 9.23
N LYS A 221 -4.54 7.76 9.55
CA LYS A 221 -5.41 8.85 9.13
C LYS A 221 -6.14 9.44 10.32
N LEU A 222 -6.14 10.76 10.41
CA LEU A 222 -6.92 11.54 11.36
C LEU A 222 -8.11 12.19 10.65
N ASN A 223 -9.24 12.27 11.35
CA ASN A 223 -10.34 13.17 11.02
C ASN A 223 -10.31 14.35 11.99
N VAL A 224 -10.23 15.55 11.47
CA VAL A 224 -10.23 16.79 12.25
C VAL A 224 -11.54 17.50 12.00
N THR A 225 -12.27 17.83 13.08
CA THR A 225 -13.60 18.42 12.99
C THR A 225 -13.65 19.75 13.74
N ALA A 226 -14.04 20.80 13.04
CA ALA A 226 -14.45 22.07 13.57
C ALA A 226 -15.94 22.02 13.87
N SER A 227 -16.37 22.43 15.05
CA SER A 227 -17.77 22.40 15.48
C SER A 227 -18.18 23.76 16.07
N TYR A 228 -19.28 24.28 15.57
CA TYR A 228 -20.01 25.43 16.15
C TYR A 228 -21.30 24.91 16.74
N ALA A 229 -21.53 25.17 18.03
CA ALA A 229 -22.69 24.67 18.75
C ALA A 229 -24.00 25.39 18.38
N GLY A 230 -23.94 26.48 17.63
CA GLY A 230 -25.07 27.37 17.45
C GLY A 230 -25.35 28.22 18.69
N ASP A 231 -26.46 28.88 18.70
CA ASP A 231 -27.02 29.56 19.89
C ASP A 231 -28.46 29.13 20.15
N ALA A 232 -29.06 29.64 21.23
CA ALA A 232 -30.39 29.20 21.64
C ALA A 232 -31.52 29.67 20.71
N THR A 233 -31.32 30.76 19.94
CA THR A 233 -32.43 31.48 19.29
C THR A 233 -32.20 31.86 17.84
N THR A 234 -30.95 32.06 17.42
CA THR A 234 -30.63 32.74 16.15
C THR A 234 -29.96 31.78 15.14
N TYR A 235 -28.98 31.04 15.58
CA TYR A 235 -28.10 30.24 14.70
C TYR A 235 -28.13 28.75 15.03
N GLN A 236 -28.28 27.95 13.99
CA GLN A 236 -28.16 26.51 14.11
C GLN A 236 -26.69 26.06 14.27
N PRO A 237 -26.43 24.90 14.86
CA PRO A 237 -25.07 24.33 14.91
C PRO A 237 -24.60 23.92 13.52
N SER A 238 -23.27 23.88 13.35
CA SER A 238 -22.64 23.39 12.15
C SER A 238 -21.28 22.74 12.44
N THR A 239 -20.84 21.86 11.54
CA THR A 239 -19.52 21.24 11.62
C THR A 239 -18.85 21.25 10.26
N LYS A 240 -17.51 21.19 10.26
CA LYS A 240 -16.68 21.02 9.06
C LYS A 240 -15.52 20.14 9.39
N SER A 241 -15.28 19.09 8.57
CA SER A 241 -14.19 18.17 8.80
C SER A 241 -13.20 18.16 7.62
N TYR A 242 -11.96 17.81 7.93
CA TYR A 242 -10.94 17.47 6.95
C TYR A 242 -10.09 16.32 7.49
N THR A 243 -9.30 15.69 6.63
CA THR A 243 -8.44 14.58 7.03
C THR A 243 -6.97 14.96 6.96
N ILE A 244 -6.18 14.36 7.85
CA ILE A 244 -4.71 14.42 7.82
C ILE A 244 -4.21 12.99 7.65
N ASP A 245 -3.46 12.73 6.58
CA ASP A 245 -2.70 11.51 6.41
C ASP A 245 -1.38 11.65 7.20
N VAL A 246 -1.20 10.80 8.20
CA VAL A 246 0.00 10.75 9.05
C VAL A 246 0.89 9.64 8.55
N TYR A 247 2.11 10.00 8.17
CA TYR A 247 3.10 9.08 7.61
C TYR A 247 4.18 8.76 8.64
N LYS A 248 4.57 7.49 8.72
CA LYS A 248 5.78 7.10 9.44
C LYS A 248 7.00 7.58 8.64
N GLY A 249 7.75 8.51 9.19
CA GLY A 249 8.97 9.04 8.57
C GLY A 249 10.07 7.99 8.54
N ARG A 250 10.75 7.92 7.40
CA ARG A 250 11.99 7.14 7.21
C ARG A 250 13.00 8.07 6.58
N MET A 251 14.14 8.21 7.23
CA MET A 251 15.19 9.13 6.78
C MET A 251 16.00 8.52 5.64
N ASN A 252 16.11 7.18 5.59
CA ASN A 252 16.90 6.46 4.59
C ASN A 252 16.38 5.03 4.36
N ILE A 253 16.99 4.32 3.41
CA ILE A 253 16.62 2.93 3.10
C ILE A 253 17.00 1.98 4.24
N ALA A 254 18.10 2.24 4.95
CA ALA A 254 18.57 1.39 6.05
C ALA A 254 17.54 1.27 7.17
N GLU A 255 16.86 2.37 7.54
CA GLU A 255 15.79 2.36 8.54
C GLU A 255 14.61 1.47 8.12
N ILE A 256 14.28 1.45 6.82
CA ILE A 256 13.25 0.56 6.27
C ILE A 256 13.68 -0.90 6.42
N LEU A 257 14.91 -1.22 6.08
CA LEU A 257 15.43 -2.58 6.13
C LEU A 257 15.57 -3.07 7.56
N GLU A 258 16.03 -2.22 8.50
CA GLU A 258 16.12 -2.53 9.92
C GLU A 258 14.74 -2.83 10.52
N ASP A 259 13.74 -2.00 10.24
CA ASP A 259 12.37 -2.24 10.69
C ASP A 259 11.81 -3.54 10.11
N PHE A 260 12.10 -3.82 8.83
CA PHE A 260 11.64 -5.05 8.17
C PHE A 260 12.30 -6.31 8.74
N GLU A 261 13.59 -6.27 9.07
CA GLU A 261 14.31 -7.38 9.70
C GLU A 261 13.80 -7.65 11.11
N ASN A 262 13.57 -6.60 11.89
CA ASN A 262 13.09 -6.68 13.26
C ASN A 262 11.61 -7.08 13.37
N LYS A 263 10.87 -7.11 12.24
CA LYS A 263 9.46 -7.52 12.11
C LYS A 263 8.63 -7.08 13.31
N GLY A 264 8.62 -5.78 13.58
CA GLY A 264 7.82 -5.21 14.66
C GLY A 264 6.33 -5.62 14.59
N GLU A 265 5.49 -5.11 15.48
CA GLU A 265 4.03 -5.38 15.51
C GLU A 265 3.27 -4.83 14.29
N GLU A 266 3.97 -4.27 13.30
CA GLU A 266 3.40 -3.62 12.13
C GLU A 266 2.88 -4.65 11.11
N ASP A 267 1.69 -4.41 10.57
CA ASP A 267 1.12 -5.24 9.50
C ASP A 267 1.66 -4.82 8.13
N TRP A 268 2.78 -5.41 7.76
CA TRP A 268 3.43 -5.19 6.46
C TRP A 268 2.59 -5.65 5.26
N SER A 269 1.59 -6.49 5.48
CA SER A 269 0.69 -6.92 4.39
C SER A 269 -0.39 -5.89 4.07
N ALA A 270 -0.83 -5.15 5.08
CA ALA A 270 -1.80 -4.06 4.94
C ALA A 270 -1.18 -2.79 4.34
N GLY A 271 0.13 -2.61 4.53
CA GLY A 271 0.87 -1.42 4.15
C GLY A 271 0.94 -0.39 5.29
N ILE A 272 2.12 0.20 5.43
CA ILE A 272 2.44 1.21 6.43
C ILE A 272 2.59 2.55 5.69
N PRO A 273 1.70 3.53 5.89
CA PRO A 273 1.88 4.87 5.32
C PRO A 273 3.25 5.44 5.67
N THR A 274 4.10 5.61 4.67
CA THR A 274 5.52 5.93 4.83
C THR A 274 5.89 7.14 3.99
N SER A 275 6.71 8.03 4.55
CA SER A 275 7.42 9.08 3.84
C SER A 275 8.92 8.78 3.87
N LEU A 276 9.54 8.62 2.70
CA LEU A 276 10.97 8.34 2.55
C LEU A 276 11.69 9.62 2.12
N TRP A 277 12.61 10.10 2.95
CA TRP A 277 13.26 11.41 2.81
C TRP A 277 14.64 11.34 2.17
N MET A 278 15.35 10.22 2.29
CA MET A 278 16.73 10.02 1.82
C MET A 278 17.71 11.05 2.40
N VAL A 279 17.54 11.38 3.67
CA VAL A 279 18.36 12.32 4.43
C VAL A 279 18.93 11.58 5.63
N GLU A 280 20.17 11.82 5.96
CA GLU A 280 20.83 11.23 7.12
C GLU A 280 21.25 12.31 8.11
N ASP A 281 21.01 12.09 9.41
CA ASP A 281 21.49 12.92 10.50
C ASP A 281 22.76 12.29 11.10
N TYR A 282 23.88 12.94 10.94
CA TYR A 282 25.18 12.50 11.47
C TYR A 282 25.49 13.06 12.86
N GLY A 283 24.46 13.38 13.63
CA GLY A 283 24.59 13.88 15.00
C GLY A 283 25.00 15.35 15.09
N GLY A 284 24.26 16.11 15.89
CA GLY A 284 24.47 17.54 16.06
C GLY A 284 23.75 18.43 15.04
N GLY A 285 22.76 17.90 14.34
CA GLY A 285 21.91 18.66 13.40
C GLY A 285 22.53 18.88 12.03
N MET A 286 23.56 18.15 11.67
CA MET A 286 24.12 18.17 10.31
C MET A 286 23.41 17.09 9.49
N LEU A 287 22.59 17.51 8.53
CA LEU A 287 21.91 16.61 7.60
C LEU A 287 22.77 16.39 6.35
N PHE A 288 22.93 15.14 5.98
CA PHE A 288 23.49 14.74 4.70
C PHE A 288 22.39 14.14 3.84
N VAL A 289 22.44 14.39 2.54
CA VAL A 289 21.51 13.81 1.58
C VAL A 289 22.17 12.57 1.01
N SER A 290 21.57 11.41 1.26
CA SER A 290 21.91 10.18 0.58
C SER A 290 21.12 10.10 -0.71
N ASN A 291 21.80 10.31 -1.84
CA ASN A 291 21.18 10.31 -3.15
C ASN A 291 21.28 8.91 -3.77
N PRO A 292 20.24 8.09 -3.75
CA PRO A 292 20.30 6.74 -4.29
C PRO A 292 20.35 6.75 -5.81
N THR A 293 21.02 5.73 -6.35
CA THR A 293 21.09 5.48 -7.78
C THR A 293 19.99 4.49 -8.20
N VAL A 294 19.31 4.79 -9.28
CA VAL A 294 18.34 3.88 -9.91
C VAL A 294 19.11 2.75 -10.61
N THR A 295 18.95 1.53 -10.12
CA THR A 295 19.68 0.35 -10.60
C THR A 295 18.99 -0.35 -11.76
N TYR A 296 17.64 -0.36 -11.76
CA TYR A 296 16.85 -0.94 -12.84
C TYR A 296 15.44 -0.38 -12.87
N VAL A 297 14.86 -0.28 -14.05
CA VAL A 297 13.47 0.15 -14.27
C VAL A 297 12.79 -0.78 -15.28
N ASN A 298 11.60 -1.28 -14.94
CA ASN A 298 10.74 -1.98 -15.89
C ASN A 298 9.26 -1.80 -15.53
N GLY A 299 8.54 -1.06 -16.33
CA GLY A 299 7.14 -0.72 -16.08
C GLY A 299 6.94 0.03 -14.76
N SER A 300 6.23 -0.58 -13.81
CA SER A 300 6.00 0.00 -12.47
C SER A 300 7.12 -0.29 -11.46
N TYR A 301 8.15 -1.02 -11.84
CA TYR A 301 9.26 -1.38 -10.97
C TYR A 301 10.41 -0.41 -11.16
N THR A 302 10.79 0.31 -10.11
CA THR A 302 11.98 1.16 -10.07
C THR A 302 12.82 0.73 -8.87
N TYR A 303 13.97 0.13 -9.12
CA TYR A 303 14.88 -0.31 -8.07
C TYR A 303 15.93 0.76 -7.82
N ILE A 304 16.16 1.06 -6.55
CA ILE A 304 17.13 2.07 -6.12
C ILE A 304 18.12 1.47 -5.14
N LYS A 305 19.35 2.03 -5.14
CA LYS A 305 20.43 1.63 -4.24
C LYS A 305 21.15 2.87 -3.71
N ASP A 306 21.33 2.94 -2.39
CA ASP A 306 22.13 4.00 -1.77
C ASP A 306 23.65 3.65 -1.76
N ASP A 307 24.46 4.58 -1.26
CA ASP A 307 25.92 4.43 -1.19
C ASP A 307 26.38 3.36 -0.18
N TYR A 308 25.48 2.88 0.69
CA TYR A 308 25.75 1.83 1.69
C TYR A 308 25.28 0.45 1.24
N ASN A 309 24.92 0.27 -0.04
CA ASN A 309 24.37 -0.95 -0.63
C ASN A 309 22.96 -1.33 -0.14
N ASN A 310 22.23 -0.44 0.49
CA ASN A 310 20.83 -0.67 0.80
C ASN A 310 19.99 -0.56 -0.46
N ASN A 311 19.14 -1.57 -0.71
CA ASN A 311 18.35 -1.69 -1.93
C ASN A 311 16.86 -1.64 -1.59
N LEU A 312 16.08 -0.92 -2.40
CA LEU A 312 14.62 -0.81 -2.24
C LEU A 312 13.92 -0.82 -3.60
N LEU A 313 12.76 -1.44 -3.65
CA LEU A 313 11.83 -1.34 -4.76
C LEU A 313 10.84 -0.19 -4.50
N LEU A 314 10.84 0.79 -5.39
CA LEU A 314 9.75 1.75 -5.55
C LEU A 314 8.77 1.18 -6.57
N PHE A 315 7.55 0.86 -6.14
CA PHE A 315 6.52 0.32 -7.01
C PHE A 315 5.47 1.39 -7.33
N GLY A 316 5.39 1.77 -8.59
CA GLY A 316 4.44 2.80 -9.04
C GLY A 316 4.55 3.08 -10.53
N SER A 317 3.46 3.42 -11.18
CA SER A 317 3.47 3.77 -12.60
C SER A 317 3.89 5.22 -12.80
N GLY A 318 4.70 5.46 -13.86
CA GLY A 318 5.03 6.81 -14.30
C GLY A 318 5.93 7.60 -13.34
N LEU A 319 6.81 6.92 -12.58
CA LEU A 319 7.77 7.60 -11.72
C LEU A 319 8.82 8.44 -12.48
N GLY A 320 9.03 8.13 -13.77
CA GLY A 320 9.84 8.95 -14.68
C GLY A 320 11.35 8.73 -14.60
N PHE A 321 11.81 7.82 -13.75
CA PHE A 321 13.23 7.52 -13.58
C PHE A 321 13.76 6.53 -14.62
N GLN A 322 15.06 6.58 -14.86
CA GLN A 322 15.80 5.69 -15.75
C GLN A 322 16.99 5.06 -15.01
N LYS A 323 17.46 3.91 -15.50
CA LYS A 323 18.70 3.29 -14.97
C LYS A 323 19.86 4.27 -15.05
N GLY A 324 20.57 4.46 -13.94
CA GLY A 324 21.68 5.39 -13.82
C GLY A 324 21.28 6.81 -13.44
N ASP A 325 19.99 7.08 -13.18
CA ASP A 325 19.60 8.33 -12.52
C ASP A 325 20.01 8.27 -11.04
N VAL A 326 20.54 9.36 -10.56
CA VAL A 326 20.74 9.62 -9.13
C VAL A 326 19.60 10.52 -8.69
N ILE A 327 18.81 10.08 -7.74
CA ILE A 327 17.62 10.79 -7.31
C ILE A 327 17.84 11.49 -5.96
N THR A 328 17.13 12.60 -5.73
CA THR A 328 17.28 13.39 -4.51
C THR A 328 15.94 13.85 -3.97
N SER A 329 15.86 13.94 -2.64
CA SER A 329 14.79 14.63 -1.94
C SER A 329 15.08 16.12 -1.72
N ASP A 330 16.32 16.58 -1.94
CA ASP A 330 16.70 17.98 -1.81
C ASP A 330 16.20 18.79 -3.02
N GLN A 331 15.37 19.78 -2.74
CA GLN A 331 14.82 20.71 -3.74
C GLN A 331 15.64 21.99 -3.84
N GLY A 332 16.72 22.10 -3.07
CA GLY A 332 17.52 23.30 -2.91
C GLY A 332 17.06 24.20 -1.76
N GLY A 333 17.97 25.05 -1.26
CA GLY A 333 17.65 25.97 -0.17
C GLY A 333 17.35 25.34 1.19
N GLY A 334 17.63 24.04 1.37
CA GLY A 334 17.34 23.29 2.59
C GLY A 334 15.90 22.77 2.64
N GLU A 335 15.19 22.77 1.52
CA GLU A 335 13.87 22.14 1.40
C GLU A 335 14.05 20.70 0.95
N TYR A 336 13.46 19.77 1.71
CA TYR A 336 13.45 18.35 1.43
C TYR A 336 12.02 17.86 1.25
N VAL A 337 11.76 17.15 0.17
CA VAL A 337 10.41 16.64 -0.15
C VAL A 337 10.46 15.12 -0.35
N PRO A 338 9.69 14.36 0.43
CA PRO A 338 9.79 12.90 0.42
C PRO A 338 9.05 12.25 -0.74
N ILE A 339 9.34 10.96 -0.96
CA ILE A 339 8.41 10.05 -1.61
C ILE A 339 7.39 9.60 -0.57
N TYR A 340 6.10 9.70 -0.89
CA TYR A 340 5.03 9.12 -0.08
C TYR A 340 4.54 7.81 -0.70
N GLY A 341 4.30 6.83 0.15
CA GLY A 341 3.77 5.53 -0.27
C GLY A 341 3.36 4.66 0.90
N ASP A 342 2.86 3.47 0.55
CA ASP A 342 2.60 2.41 1.51
C ASP A 342 3.76 1.41 1.46
N LEU A 343 4.53 1.35 2.54
CA LEU A 343 5.58 0.35 2.70
C LEU A 343 4.94 -0.98 3.03
N LYS A 344 5.14 -1.98 2.19
CA LYS A 344 4.49 -3.28 2.32
C LYS A 344 5.29 -4.43 1.75
N THR A 345 4.83 -5.65 2.02
CA THR A 345 5.29 -6.84 1.32
C THR A 345 4.23 -7.32 0.32
N TYR A 346 4.64 -7.54 -0.91
CA TYR A 346 3.82 -8.20 -1.92
C TYR A 346 4.38 -9.60 -2.20
N ASN A 347 3.66 -10.65 -1.78
CA ASN A 347 4.15 -12.03 -1.81
C ASN A 347 5.56 -12.20 -1.21
N GLY A 348 5.85 -11.50 -0.11
CA GLY A 348 7.15 -11.51 0.57
C GLY A 348 8.18 -10.50 0.04
N LEU A 349 7.99 -9.94 -1.13
CA LEU A 349 8.87 -8.91 -1.69
C LEU A 349 8.58 -7.55 -1.06
N LEU A 350 9.59 -6.95 -0.42
CA LEU A 350 9.48 -5.63 0.17
C LEU A 350 9.43 -4.55 -0.91
N GLU A 351 8.42 -3.69 -0.84
CA GLU A 351 8.23 -2.57 -1.75
C GLU A 351 7.66 -1.34 -1.06
N LEU A 352 8.04 -0.16 -1.51
CA LEU A 352 7.33 1.08 -1.25
C LEU A 352 6.37 1.33 -2.43
N ALA A 353 5.08 1.08 -2.20
CA ALA A 353 4.04 1.37 -3.19
C ALA A 353 3.79 2.88 -3.24
N VAL A 354 4.40 3.54 -4.23
CA VAL A 354 4.46 5.00 -4.31
C VAL A 354 3.09 5.58 -4.62
N THR A 355 2.60 6.46 -3.76
CA THR A 355 1.36 7.21 -3.95
C THR A 355 1.61 8.64 -4.43
N GLN A 356 2.76 9.21 -4.08
CA GLN A 356 3.21 10.51 -4.55
C GLN A 356 4.75 10.54 -4.58
N ASN A 357 5.30 10.78 -5.78
CA ASN A 357 6.73 10.97 -5.98
C ASN A 357 7.05 12.46 -6.11
N ASN A 358 7.85 12.97 -5.18
CA ASN A 358 8.34 14.34 -5.19
C ASN A 358 9.87 14.41 -5.40
N PHE A 359 10.54 13.27 -5.50
CA PHE A 359 11.98 13.25 -5.77
C PHE A 359 12.28 13.79 -7.15
N GLN A 360 13.45 14.41 -7.27
CA GLN A 360 13.99 14.91 -8.52
C GLN A 360 15.19 14.08 -8.94
N VAL A 361 15.50 14.14 -10.24
CA VAL A 361 16.77 13.61 -10.76
C VAL A 361 17.86 14.63 -10.48
N TYR A 362 18.81 14.26 -9.61
CA TYR A 362 19.99 15.07 -9.30
C TYR A 362 21.01 15.04 -10.45
N SER A 363 21.26 13.83 -10.97
CA SER A 363 22.12 13.61 -12.15
C SER A 363 21.72 12.31 -12.84
N SER A 364 22.14 12.12 -14.09
CA SER A 364 21.88 10.94 -14.89
C SER A 364 23.17 10.36 -15.44
N GLY A 365 23.12 9.08 -15.86
CA GLY A 365 24.24 8.40 -16.49
C GLY A 365 25.26 7.81 -15.51
N ALA A 366 24.91 7.64 -14.24
CA ALA A 366 25.74 6.90 -13.30
C ALA A 366 25.94 5.45 -13.79
N THR A 367 27.16 4.95 -13.64
CA THR A 367 27.47 3.55 -13.97
C THR A 367 26.82 2.63 -12.95
N VAL A 368 25.99 1.71 -13.43
CA VAL A 368 25.30 0.71 -12.61
C VAL A 368 25.77 -0.67 -13.02
N THR A 369 26.48 -1.35 -12.13
CA THR A 369 26.97 -2.71 -12.32
C THR A 369 26.27 -3.68 -11.35
N PRO A 370 25.93 -4.91 -11.80
CA PRO A 370 25.39 -5.92 -10.90
C PRO A 370 26.48 -6.41 -9.92
N GLU A 371 26.04 -6.78 -8.73
CA GLU A 371 26.85 -7.48 -7.76
C GLU A 371 26.92 -8.96 -8.12
N THR A 372 28.13 -9.53 -8.20
CA THR A 372 28.29 -10.97 -8.46
C THR A 372 28.11 -11.74 -7.15
N ILE A 373 27.16 -12.66 -7.13
CA ILE A 373 26.86 -13.51 -5.96
C ILE A 373 26.76 -14.97 -6.36
N THR A 374 26.83 -15.86 -5.37
CA THR A 374 26.38 -17.25 -5.51
C THR A 374 24.90 -17.40 -5.09
N PRO A 375 24.17 -18.42 -5.56
CA PRO A 375 22.73 -18.55 -5.28
C PRO A 375 22.35 -18.56 -3.79
N MET A 376 23.23 -19.01 -2.91
CA MET A 376 22.99 -19.03 -1.47
C MET A 376 22.72 -17.66 -0.87
N PHE A 377 23.21 -16.58 -1.49
CA PHE A 377 23.01 -15.20 -1.03
C PHE A 377 21.74 -14.55 -1.59
N LEU A 378 20.97 -15.23 -2.45
CA LEU A 378 19.71 -14.67 -2.96
C LEU A 378 18.72 -14.29 -1.84
N SER A 379 18.73 -15.06 -0.73
CA SER A 379 17.81 -14.79 0.40
C SER A 379 18.10 -13.47 1.14
N THR A 380 19.34 -12.98 1.06
CA THR A 380 19.79 -11.75 1.72
C THR A 380 19.99 -10.58 0.76
N SER A 381 19.73 -10.78 -0.54
CA SER A 381 19.99 -9.78 -1.60
C SER A 381 18.69 -9.28 -2.24
N MET A 382 17.63 -9.11 -1.44
CA MET A 382 16.35 -8.60 -1.92
C MET A 382 16.50 -7.20 -2.53
N ASN A 383 15.86 -6.99 -3.68
CA ASN A 383 15.87 -5.72 -4.43
C ASN A 383 17.25 -5.30 -4.99
N ALA A 384 18.30 -6.11 -4.82
CA ALA A 384 19.63 -5.83 -5.36
C ALA A 384 19.73 -6.21 -6.83
N TYR A 385 20.54 -5.46 -7.60
CA TYR A 385 20.90 -5.82 -8.98
C TYR A 385 22.08 -6.79 -8.94
N LEU A 386 21.84 -8.00 -9.40
CA LEU A 386 22.69 -9.16 -9.19
C LEU A 386 23.17 -9.79 -10.51
N LYS A 387 24.33 -10.43 -10.42
CA LYS A 387 24.88 -11.31 -11.44
C LYS A 387 25.21 -12.67 -10.82
N ILE A 388 24.80 -13.75 -11.47
CA ILE A 388 25.15 -15.12 -11.12
C ILE A 388 25.85 -15.74 -12.33
N GLU A 389 27.09 -16.16 -12.13
CA GLU A 389 27.92 -16.80 -13.16
C GLU A 389 27.81 -18.33 -13.08
N ASP A 390 28.23 -19.02 -14.13
CA ASP A 390 28.29 -20.47 -14.23
C ASP A 390 26.96 -21.18 -13.92
N ALA A 391 25.84 -20.52 -14.20
CA ALA A 391 24.50 -21.04 -13.95
C ALA A 391 24.08 -22.04 -15.06
N VAL A 392 23.90 -23.31 -14.71
CA VAL A 392 23.45 -24.36 -15.64
C VAL A 392 21.92 -24.38 -15.65
N TYR A 393 21.34 -24.22 -16.82
CA TYR A 393 19.89 -24.27 -17.00
C TYR A 393 19.38 -25.73 -16.92
N LYS A 394 18.36 -25.98 -16.10
CA LYS A 394 17.75 -27.28 -15.84
C LYS A 394 16.40 -27.48 -16.52
N SER A 395 15.47 -26.58 -16.25
CA SER A 395 14.07 -26.72 -16.68
C SER A 395 13.29 -25.44 -16.54
N ALA A 396 12.10 -25.40 -17.15
CA ALA A 396 11.10 -24.37 -16.94
C ALA A 396 9.78 -24.97 -16.43
N ASP A 397 9.13 -24.25 -15.52
CA ASP A 397 7.72 -24.42 -15.15
C ASP A 397 7.02 -23.08 -15.26
N GLY A 398 6.33 -22.88 -16.37
CA GLY A 398 5.75 -21.59 -16.73
C GLY A 398 6.81 -20.49 -16.82
N ARG A 399 6.72 -19.49 -15.94
CA ARG A 399 7.69 -18.39 -15.86
C ARG A 399 8.84 -18.64 -14.89
N ASN A 400 8.84 -19.75 -14.19
CA ASN A 400 9.90 -20.12 -13.27
C ASN A 400 10.89 -21.06 -14.01
N LEU A 401 12.13 -20.62 -14.04
CA LEU A 401 13.24 -21.32 -14.64
C LEU A 401 14.12 -21.85 -13.51
N THR A 402 14.48 -23.12 -13.55
CA THR A 402 15.40 -23.72 -12.58
C THR A 402 16.81 -23.73 -13.15
N PHE A 403 17.74 -23.16 -12.39
CA PHE A 403 19.17 -23.20 -12.67
C PHE A 403 19.93 -23.81 -11.50
N THR A 404 21.13 -24.31 -11.75
CA THR A 404 22.08 -24.72 -10.72
C THR A 404 23.38 -23.97 -10.91
N ALA A 405 23.87 -23.34 -9.85
CA ALA A 405 25.22 -22.79 -9.79
C ALA A 405 25.79 -23.10 -8.39
N ASP A 406 27.08 -23.33 -8.30
CA ASP A 406 27.76 -23.67 -7.05
C ASP A 406 27.00 -24.81 -6.28
N GLU A 407 26.65 -25.88 -6.99
CA GLU A 407 25.90 -27.05 -6.49
C GLU A 407 24.51 -26.71 -5.87
N THR A 408 24.02 -25.47 -6.02
CA THR A 408 22.76 -25.03 -5.47
C THR A 408 21.74 -24.80 -6.58
N ASP A 409 20.57 -25.46 -6.48
CA ASP A 409 19.44 -25.17 -7.35
C ASP A 409 18.72 -23.89 -6.88
N PHE A 410 18.36 -23.02 -7.83
CA PHE A 410 17.66 -21.78 -7.54
C PHE A 410 16.66 -21.44 -8.64
N ILE A 411 15.71 -20.58 -8.30
CA ILE A 411 14.66 -20.12 -9.22
C ILE A 411 15.05 -18.79 -9.85
N VAL A 412 15.00 -18.76 -11.18
CA VAL A 412 15.06 -17.56 -12.00
C VAL A 412 13.67 -17.33 -12.58
N ARG A 413 13.07 -16.17 -12.32
CA ARG A 413 11.72 -15.89 -12.78
C ARG A 413 11.72 -14.89 -13.92
N GLN A 414 11.04 -15.23 -15.02
CA GLN A 414 10.65 -14.26 -16.04
C GLN A 414 9.52 -13.38 -15.48
N ASN A 415 9.87 -12.41 -14.64
CA ASN A 415 8.87 -11.53 -14.04
C ASN A 415 8.24 -10.59 -15.08
N TRP A 416 9.03 -10.13 -16.02
CA TRP A 416 8.63 -9.21 -17.08
C TRP A 416 8.55 -9.89 -18.43
N THR A 417 7.40 -9.74 -19.12
CA THR A 417 7.15 -10.40 -20.42
C THR A 417 7.98 -9.83 -21.58
N ASN A 418 8.52 -8.63 -21.42
CA ASN A 418 9.44 -8.01 -22.36
C ASN A 418 10.88 -8.53 -22.26
N VAL A 419 11.18 -9.36 -21.25
CA VAL A 419 12.45 -10.06 -21.15
C VAL A 419 12.31 -11.42 -21.85
N ALA A 420 13.01 -11.57 -22.97
CA ALA A 420 13.01 -12.83 -23.73
C ALA A 420 13.74 -13.93 -22.95
N ILE A 421 13.23 -15.16 -23.06
CA ILE A 421 13.86 -16.38 -22.52
C ILE A 421 14.11 -17.40 -23.64
N ASP A 422 13.88 -17.02 -24.88
CA ASP A 422 14.14 -17.85 -26.04
C ASP A 422 15.65 -18.14 -26.18
N GLY A 423 15.99 -19.34 -26.53
CA GLY A 423 17.39 -19.76 -26.68
C GLY A 423 18.04 -20.35 -25.42
N LEU A 424 17.29 -20.54 -24.33
CA LEU A 424 17.77 -21.32 -23.19
C LEU A 424 17.81 -22.81 -23.54
N GLU A 425 18.96 -23.42 -23.38
CA GLU A 425 19.21 -24.84 -23.70
C GLU A 425 19.52 -25.61 -22.41
N VAL A 426 18.77 -26.68 -22.15
CA VAL A 426 18.98 -27.53 -20.97
C VAL A 426 20.39 -28.07 -20.95
N GLY A 427 21.09 -27.91 -19.82
CA GLY A 427 22.46 -28.34 -19.61
C GLY A 427 23.52 -27.33 -20.09
N ALA A 428 23.14 -26.26 -20.78
CA ALA A 428 24.07 -25.19 -21.12
C ALA A 428 24.30 -24.27 -19.92
N THR A 429 25.44 -23.59 -19.90
CA THR A 429 25.89 -22.71 -18.84
C THR A 429 25.69 -21.25 -19.26
N TYR A 430 25.27 -20.43 -18.31
CA TYR A 430 24.94 -19.03 -18.54
C TYR A 430 25.49 -18.13 -17.45
N THR A 431 25.76 -16.88 -17.80
CA THR A 431 25.81 -15.75 -16.87
C THR A 431 24.45 -15.09 -16.87
N LEU A 432 23.87 -14.91 -15.69
CA LEU A 432 22.55 -14.35 -15.48
C LEU A 432 22.64 -12.99 -14.81
N GLU A 433 21.89 -11.99 -15.29
CA GLU A 433 21.67 -10.74 -14.57
C GLU A 433 20.20 -10.58 -14.22
N GLY A 434 19.93 -10.08 -13.02
CA GLY A 434 18.56 -9.91 -12.54
C GLY A 434 18.45 -9.13 -11.25
N MET A 435 17.22 -8.97 -10.79
CA MET A 435 16.92 -8.35 -9.49
C MET A 435 16.65 -9.45 -8.47
N GLY A 436 17.31 -9.33 -7.29
CA GLY A 436 17.01 -10.20 -6.16
C GLY A 436 15.57 -10.03 -5.71
N ALA A 437 14.85 -11.13 -5.53
CA ALA A 437 13.43 -11.10 -5.21
C ALA A 437 13.05 -12.28 -4.29
N VAL A 438 11.84 -12.21 -3.77
CA VAL A 438 11.23 -13.27 -2.97
C VAL A 438 9.79 -13.48 -3.46
N TYR A 439 9.37 -14.72 -3.56
CA TYR A 439 7.96 -15.08 -3.74
C TYR A 439 7.50 -15.96 -2.58
N ASN A 440 6.60 -15.41 -1.74
CA ASN A 440 6.27 -15.92 -0.41
C ASN A 440 7.52 -16.02 0.48
N THR A 441 8.15 -17.17 0.54
CA THR A 441 9.40 -17.42 1.30
C THR A 441 10.54 -17.91 0.42
N THR A 442 10.30 -18.04 -0.89
CA THR A 442 11.28 -18.59 -1.84
C THR A 442 12.09 -17.49 -2.49
N PRO A 443 13.40 -17.39 -2.24
CA PRO A 443 14.28 -16.46 -2.94
C PRO A 443 14.30 -16.75 -4.44
N GLN A 444 14.31 -15.72 -5.26
CA GLN A 444 14.29 -15.78 -6.72
C GLN A 444 15.17 -14.71 -7.31
N LEU A 445 15.66 -14.93 -8.53
CA LEU A 445 16.24 -13.90 -9.37
C LEU A 445 15.20 -13.49 -10.43
N TYR A 446 14.72 -12.24 -10.42
CA TYR A 446 13.91 -11.70 -11.51
C TYR A 446 14.80 -11.37 -12.69
N LEU A 447 14.71 -12.17 -13.76
CA LEU A 447 15.61 -12.12 -14.90
C LEU A 447 15.56 -10.78 -15.65
N ILE A 448 16.72 -10.20 -15.92
CA ILE A 448 16.91 -9.03 -16.80
C ILE A 448 17.53 -9.47 -18.12
N SER A 449 18.63 -10.24 -18.04
CA SER A 449 19.36 -10.73 -19.21
C SER A 449 20.11 -12.02 -18.88
N PHE A 450 20.50 -12.73 -19.90
CA PHE A 450 21.40 -13.88 -19.80
C PHE A 450 22.34 -13.94 -20.99
N GLU A 451 23.55 -14.46 -20.75
CA GLU A 451 24.55 -14.71 -21.76
C GLU A 451 25.01 -16.17 -21.66
N LYS A 452 24.97 -16.90 -22.77
CA LYS A 452 25.44 -18.28 -22.82
C LYS A 452 26.97 -18.30 -22.79
N THR A 453 27.56 -18.97 -21.80
CA THR A 453 29.02 -19.06 -21.60
C THR A 453 29.57 -20.40 -22.01
N ALA A 454 28.78 -21.47 -21.94
CA ALA A 454 29.18 -22.77 -22.45
C ALA A 454 27.98 -23.58 -22.97
N ASP A 455 28.25 -24.42 -23.97
CA ASP A 455 27.25 -25.35 -24.48
C ASP A 455 26.96 -26.44 -23.46
N ALA A 456 25.78 -27.06 -23.59
CA ALA A 456 25.43 -28.21 -22.81
C ALA A 456 26.51 -29.31 -23.04
N THR A 457 27.23 -29.64 -21.97
CA THR A 457 28.08 -30.86 -22.00
C THR A 457 27.14 -32.05 -21.97
N ALA A 458 26.51 -32.33 -23.09
CA ALA A 458 25.84 -33.60 -23.28
C ALA A 458 26.92 -34.66 -23.23
N ILE A 459 27.03 -35.37 -22.11
CA ILE A 459 27.32 -36.78 -22.22
C ILE A 459 26.13 -37.30 -23.04
N LYS A 460 26.30 -37.37 -24.36
CA LYS A 460 25.39 -38.18 -25.18
C LYS A 460 25.35 -39.51 -24.45
N ASN A 461 24.18 -39.86 -23.89
CA ASN A 461 23.91 -41.24 -23.58
C ASN A 461 24.25 -41.97 -24.89
N ILE A 462 25.38 -42.61 -24.91
CA ILE A 462 25.69 -43.52 -25.99
C ILE A 462 24.56 -44.51 -25.83
N ASP A 463 23.58 -44.45 -26.72
CA ASP A 463 22.53 -45.44 -26.81
C ASP A 463 23.25 -46.77 -26.98
N ALA A 464 23.42 -47.48 -25.86
CA ALA A 464 24.01 -48.81 -25.84
C ALA A 464 23.13 -49.84 -26.58
N ASP A 465 22.08 -49.38 -27.25
CA ASP A 465 21.08 -50.20 -27.94
C ASP A 465 21.27 -50.30 -29.47
N ALA A 466 22.23 -49.57 -30.07
CA ALA A 466 22.68 -49.97 -31.40
C ALA A 466 23.65 -51.15 -31.22
N ALA A 467 23.06 -52.32 -31.02
CA ALA A 467 23.83 -53.58 -30.97
C ALA A 467 24.59 -53.76 -32.28
N ASN A 468 25.82 -53.24 -32.34
CA ASN A 468 26.73 -53.56 -33.38
C ASN A 468 27.15 -55.04 -33.15
N ALA A 469 26.54 -55.94 -33.88
CA ALA A 469 26.82 -57.38 -33.79
C ALA A 469 28.31 -57.69 -33.97
N ASN A 470 29.10 -56.80 -34.53
CA ASN A 470 30.54 -56.91 -34.78
C ASN A 470 31.39 -56.14 -33.73
N ALA A 471 30.81 -55.69 -32.62
CA ALA A 471 31.59 -55.02 -31.59
C ALA A 471 32.62 -55.94 -30.97
N PRO A 472 33.85 -55.50 -30.70
CA PRO A 472 34.90 -56.34 -30.12
C PRO A 472 34.44 -56.83 -28.74
N ILE A 473 34.84 -58.12 -28.51
CA ILE A 473 34.52 -58.79 -27.26
C ILE A 473 35.77 -58.78 -26.39
N TYR A 474 35.58 -58.44 -25.09
CA TYR A 474 36.68 -58.38 -24.11
C TYR A 474 36.44 -59.41 -22.99
N ASN A 475 37.49 -60.01 -22.47
CA ASN A 475 37.43 -60.79 -21.24
C ASN A 475 37.40 -59.86 -20.01
N LEU A 476 37.26 -60.39 -18.80
CA LEU A 476 37.24 -59.61 -17.58
C LEU A 476 38.58 -58.93 -17.26
N ALA A 477 39.66 -59.28 -17.89
CA ALA A 477 40.97 -58.63 -17.80
C ALA A 477 41.13 -57.47 -18.81
N GLY A 478 40.08 -57.13 -19.61
CA GLY A 478 40.09 -56.09 -20.62
C GLY A 478 40.84 -56.48 -21.94
N GLN A 479 41.21 -57.73 -22.13
CA GLN A 479 41.84 -58.20 -23.35
C GLN A 479 40.76 -58.51 -24.38
N GLN A 480 40.96 -58.09 -25.63
CA GLN A 480 40.08 -58.44 -26.73
C GLN A 480 40.20 -59.98 -27.03
N VAL A 481 39.07 -60.64 -27.13
CA VAL A 481 38.96 -62.07 -27.39
C VAL A 481 37.98 -62.31 -28.54
N THR A 482 38.03 -63.55 -29.07
CA THR A 482 37.10 -63.99 -30.12
C THR A 482 35.86 -64.67 -29.51
N ASP A 483 34.84 -64.93 -30.34
CA ASP A 483 33.64 -65.69 -29.92
C ASP A 483 33.92 -67.09 -29.43
N SER A 484 35.09 -67.65 -29.72
CA SER A 484 35.51 -68.99 -29.24
C SER A 484 36.02 -68.95 -27.80
N TYR A 485 36.21 -67.78 -27.18
CA TYR A 485 36.67 -67.69 -25.80
C TYR A 485 35.58 -68.18 -24.83
N LYS A 486 35.94 -69.16 -23.97
CA LYS A 486 35.03 -69.68 -22.93
C LYS A 486 35.15 -68.92 -21.67
N GLY A 487 34.02 -68.39 -21.20
CA GLY A 487 34.00 -67.62 -19.96
C GLY A 487 33.14 -66.35 -20.03
N VAL A 488 33.21 -65.48 -19.00
CA VAL A 488 32.51 -64.24 -18.98
C VAL A 488 33.19 -63.17 -19.86
N VAL A 489 32.43 -62.60 -20.80
CA VAL A 489 32.93 -61.60 -21.74
C VAL A 489 32.08 -60.37 -21.65
N ILE A 490 32.64 -59.20 -22.06
CA ILE A 490 31.99 -57.91 -22.16
C ILE A 490 31.91 -57.55 -23.65
N GLN A 491 30.73 -57.34 -24.17
CA GLN A 491 30.45 -56.82 -25.51
C GLN A 491 29.37 -55.75 -25.46
N ASN A 492 29.56 -54.59 -26.09
CA ASN A 492 28.66 -53.46 -26.03
C ASN A 492 28.30 -53.05 -24.57
N GLY A 493 29.29 -53.09 -23.66
CA GLY A 493 29.07 -52.75 -22.25
C GLY A 493 28.27 -53.78 -21.44
N LYS A 494 27.79 -54.87 -22.05
CA LYS A 494 27.02 -55.92 -21.37
C LYS A 494 27.87 -57.17 -21.11
N LYS A 495 27.76 -57.74 -19.92
CA LYS A 495 28.40 -59.02 -19.57
C LYS A 495 27.54 -60.15 -20.09
N ARG A 496 28.18 -61.10 -20.75
CA ARG A 496 27.58 -62.42 -21.18
C ARG A 496 28.51 -63.58 -20.89
N LEU A 497 27.94 -64.75 -20.72
CA LEU A 497 28.71 -66.01 -20.58
C LEU A 497 28.79 -66.66 -21.92
N ASN A 498 30.02 -66.77 -22.49
CA ASN A 498 30.31 -67.60 -23.64
C ASN A 498 30.56 -69.03 -23.14
N LYS A 499 29.75 -70.02 -23.56
CA LYS A 499 29.80 -71.42 -23.16
C LYS A 499 30.73 -72.25 -24.10
#